data_703858fd6764ed4c3490cf51a66e2f4e
#
_entry.id   703858fd6764ed4c3490cf51a66e2f4e
#
_cell.length_a   1.000
_cell.length_b   1.000
_cell.length_c   1.000
_cell.angle_alpha   90.00
_cell.angle_beta   90.00
_cell.angle_gamma   90.00
#
_symmetry.space_group_name_H-M   'P 1'
#
loop_
_entity.id
_entity.type
_entity.pdbx_description
1 polymer ?
#
loop_
_entity_poly.entity_id
_entity_poly.type
_entity_poly.pdbx_seq_one_letter_code
_entity_poly.pdbx_strand_id
1 'polypeptide(L)'
;MDILIKEKPRAPIDYTEDDVELLARTIYGEARDQGEEGMAAVGNVVINRLNKKSWYGDSIQEIIKFPEQFSLFNAETKPDKYPKDQNYIDTMKATTDDPYFVQSMEIARGILDGRIKDNTDGATHYFNPDKADPVWKDSPKMKSIKKIGNHSFYLEA
;
A
#
# COMPACT_ATOMS: atom_id res chain seq x y z
N MET A 1 -4.91 16.00 -7.37
CA MET A 1 -4.64 15.40 -6.03
C MET A 1 -4.69 16.38 -4.87
N ASP A 2 -5.45 17.48 -5.02
CA ASP A 2 -5.45 18.53 -4.00
C ASP A 2 -5.97 18.06 -2.64
N ILE A 3 -6.93 17.13 -2.64
CA ILE A 3 -7.50 16.62 -1.39
C ILE A 3 -6.52 15.81 -0.55
N LEU A 4 -5.43 15.32 -1.15
CA LEU A 4 -4.41 14.53 -0.47
C LEU A 4 -3.23 15.37 0.01
N ILE A 5 -3.10 16.58 -0.51
CA ILE A 5 -2.03 17.51 -0.11
C ILE A 5 -2.52 18.29 1.11
N LYS A 6 -1.80 18.20 2.21
CA LYS A 6 -2.22 18.78 3.48
C LYS A 6 -1.21 19.77 4.02
N GLU A 7 -1.68 20.63 4.93
CA GLU A 7 -0.86 21.64 5.58
C GLU A 7 0.25 21.02 6.43
N LYS A 8 0.07 19.78 6.91
CA LYS A 8 1.05 19.08 7.72
C LYS A 8 1.38 17.72 7.09
N PRO A 9 2.15 17.71 6.00
CA PRO A 9 2.61 16.44 5.42
C PRO A 9 3.55 15.73 6.40
N ARG A 10 3.74 14.42 6.22
CA ARG A 10 4.72 13.70 7.02
C ARG A 10 6.13 14.08 6.55
N ALA A 11 7.14 13.81 7.42
CA ALA A 11 8.53 14.04 7.06
C ALA A 11 8.93 13.22 5.84
N PRO A 12 9.79 13.78 4.95
CA PRO A 12 10.31 13.02 3.82
C PRO A 12 11.10 11.80 4.30
N ILE A 13 11.12 10.76 3.46
CA ILE A 13 11.83 9.52 3.71
C ILE A 13 12.97 9.42 2.70
N ASP A 14 14.14 8.94 3.11
CA ASP A 14 15.20 8.62 2.17
C ASP A 14 14.73 7.46 1.28
N TYR A 15 14.75 7.65 -0.04
CA TYR A 15 14.29 6.64 -0.97
C TYR A 15 15.06 6.70 -2.28
N THR A 16 15.01 5.59 -3.02
CA THR A 16 15.57 5.47 -4.36
C THR A 16 14.45 5.45 -5.39
N GLU A 17 14.80 5.59 -6.67
CA GLU A 17 13.81 5.43 -7.75
C GLU A 17 13.23 4.01 -7.78
N ASP A 18 14.00 3.00 -7.38
CA ASP A 18 13.48 1.63 -7.26
C ASP A 18 12.39 1.54 -6.19
N ASP A 19 12.53 2.27 -5.09
CA ASP A 19 11.50 2.36 -4.04
C ASP A 19 10.22 2.99 -4.58
N VAL A 20 10.35 4.06 -5.38
CA VAL A 20 9.20 4.72 -6.02
C VAL A 20 8.47 3.73 -6.93
N GLU A 21 9.21 3.03 -7.78
CA GLU A 21 8.60 2.08 -8.71
C GLU A 21 7.93 0.92 -7.97
N LEU A 22 8.58 0.35 -6.97
CA LEU A 22 8.01 -0.76 -6.20
C LEU A 22 6.74 -0.33 -5.47
N LEU A 23 6.77 0.83 -4.81
CA LEU A 23 5.59 1.37 -4.13
C LEU A 23 4.47 1.66 -5.14
N ALA A 24 4.81 2.22 -6.29
CA ALA A 24 3.83 2.52 -7.34
C ALA A 24 3.17 1.24 -7.88
N ARG A 25 3.94 0.19 -8.14
CA ARG A 25 3.37 -1.08 -8.60
C ARG A 25 2.50 -1.73 -7.53
N THR A 26 2.85 -1.58 -6.27
CA THR A 26 2.03 -2.05 -5.15
C THR A 26 0.69 -1.31 -5.12
N ILE A 27 0.72 0.02 -5.20
CA ILE A 27 -0.48 0.85 -5.25
C ILE A 27 -1.35 0.47 -6.45
N TYR A 28 -0.73 0.34 -7.62
CA TYR A 28 -1.42 -0.04 -8.86
C TYR A 28 -2.10 -1.40 -8.72
N GLY A 29 -1.37 -2.42 -8.31
CA GLY A 29 -1.90 -3.77 -8.21
C GLY A 29 -2.95 -3.95 -7.13
N GLU A 30 -2.82 -3.22 -6.02
CA GLU A 30 -3.72 -3.36 -4.88
C GLU A 30 -4.94 -2.44 -4.96
N ALA A 31 -4.84 -1.30 -5.65
CA ALA A 31 -5.84 -0.25 -5.47
C ALA A 31 -6.14 0.63 -6.69
N ARG A 32 -5.73 0.27 -7.92
CA ARG A 32 -5.94 1.16 -9.07
C ARG A 32 -7.41 1.49 -9.35
N ASP A 33 -8.32 0.68 -8.88
CA ASP A 33 -9.77 0.87 -9.04
C ASP A 33 -10.42 1.58 -7.85
N GLN A 34 -9.64 2.05 -6.88
CA GLN A 34 -10.15 2.63 -5.63
C GLN A 34 -10.15 4.16 -5.61
N GLY A 35 -9.72 4.81 -6.69
CA GLY A 35 -9.59 6.27 -6.75
C GLY A 35 -8.34 6.75 -6.02
N GLU A 36 -8.07 8.06 -6.10
CA GLU A 36 -6.89 8.67 -5.48
C GLU A 36 -6.76 8.38 -3.99
N GLU A 37 -7.87 8.53 -3.27
CA GLU A 37 -7.87 8.34 -1.82
C GLU A 37 -7.54 6.91 -1.44
N GLY A 38 -8.13 5.94 -2.15
CA GLY A 38 -7.86 4.52 -1.90
C GLY A 38 -6.45 4.12 -2.28
N MET A 39 -5.94 4.66 -3.39
CA MET A 39 -4.56 4.43 -3.83
C MET A 39 -3.56 5.00 -2.82
N ALA A 40 -3.78 6.23 -2.38
CA ALA A 40 -2.91 6.85 -1.36
C ALA A 40 -2.98 6.09 -0.05
N ALA A 41 -4.16 5.61 0.34
CA ALA A 41 -4.33 4.85 1.58
C ALA A 41 -3.47 3.59 1.61
N VAL A 42 -3.43 2.84 0.52
CA VAL A 42 -2.58 1.64 0.42
C VAL A 42 -1.10 2.01 0.54
N GLY A 43 -0.68 3.05 -0.17
CA GLY A 43 0.71 3.52 -0.08
C GLY A 43 1.07 3.98 1.33
N ASN A 44 0.17 4.66 2.01
CA ASN A 44 0.37 5.13 3.38
C ASN A 44 0.51 3.98 4.38
N VAL A 45 -0.20 2.87 4.18
CA VAL A 45 -0.03 1.69 5.03
C VAL A 45 1.40 1.18 4.99
N VAL A 46 2.02 1.14 3.81
CA VAL A 46 3.43 0.72 3.68
C VAL A 46 4.34 1.63 4.52
N ILE A 47 4.15 2.93 4.40
CA ILE A 47 5.00 3.89 5.13
C ILE A 47 4.71 3.88 6.62
N ASN A 48 3.47 3.68 7.03
CA ASN A 48 3.12 3.53 8.44
C ASN A 48 3.83 2.32 9.06
N ARG A 49 3.91 1.22 8.32
CA ARG A 49 4.65 0.04 8.77
C ARG A 49 6.15 0.34 8.89
N LEU A 50 6.71 1.06 7.92
CA LEU A 50 8.11 1.45 7.97
C LEU A 50 8.42 2.31 9.21
N ASN A 51 7.56 3.29 9.48
CA ASN A 51 7.74 4.21 10.61
C ASN A 51 7.53 3.54 11.97
N LYS A 52 6.67 2.53 12.02
CA LYS A 52 6.40 1.81 13.26
C LYS A 52 7.57 0.96 13.73
N LYS A 53 8.43 0.51 12.80
CA LYS A 53 9.62 -0.30 13.11
C LYS A 53 9.29 -1.56 13.90
N SER A 54 8.26 -2.26 13.45
CA SER A 54 7.80 -3.51 14.07
C SER A 54 8.27 -4.71 13.23
N TRP A 55 7.56 -5.82 13.34
CA TRP A 55 7.91 -7.08 12.66
C TRP A 55 7.82 -7.03 11.13
N TYR A 56 7.22 -5.98 10.59
CA TYR A 56 6.94 -5.87 9.15
C TYR A 56 8.20 -5.81 8.27
N GLY A 57 9.30 -5.28 8.78
CA GLY A 57 10.54 -5.04 8.05
C GLY A 57 11.07 -3.63 8.28
N ASP A 58 12.30 -3.40 7.82
CA ASP A 58 13.03 -2.14 8.04
C ASP A 58 13.22 -1.32 6.76
N SER A 59 12.75 -1.83 5.61
CA SER A 59 12.81 -1.13 4.34
C SER A 59 11.50 -1.29 3.59
N ILE A 60 11.27 -0.43 2.60
CA ILE A 60 10.09 -0.50 1.74
C ILE A 60 10.03 -1.87 1.07
N GLN A 61 11.14 -2.36 0.54
CA GLN A 61 11.19 -3.67 -0.11
C GLN A 61 10.86 -4.80 0.86
N GLU A 62 11.44 -4.80 2.05
CA GLU A 62 11.16 -5.83 3.05
C GLU A 62 9.70 -5.86 3.44
N ILE A 63 9.11 -4.67 3.65
CA ILE A 63 7.70 -4.55 4.04
C ILE A 63 6.78 -5.06 2.94
N ILE A 64 6.98 -4.61 1.71
CA ILE A 64 6.12 -4.96 0.58
C ILE A 64 6.22 -6.45 0.27
N LYS A 65 7.43 -7.01 0.31
CA LYS A 65 7.68 -8.40 -0.04
C LYS A 65 7.69 -9.36 1.13
N PHE A 66 7.28 -8.91 2.32
CA PHE A 66 7.09 -9.83 3.43
C PHE A 66 5.99 -10.85 3.06
N PRO A 67 6.25 -12.17 3.16
CA PRO A 67 5.33 -13.18 2.65
C PRO A 67 3.90 -13.01 3.16
N GLU A 68 2.94 -13.08 2.22
CA GLU A 68 1.50 -13.01 2.47
C GLU A 68 0.99 -11.70 3.08
N GLN A 69 1.77 -10.60 3.02
CA GLN A 69 1.30 -9.31 3.52
C GLN A 69 0.61 -8.47 2.44
N PHE A 70 1.17 -8.46 1.22
CA PHE A 70 0.53 -7.83 0.07
C PHE A 70 0.29 -8.90 -0.98
N SER A 71 -0.98 -9.25 -1.20
CA SER A 71 -1.37 -10.38 -2.03
C SER A 71 -0.78 -10.33 -3.44
N LEU A 72 -0.59 -9.13 -3.96
CA LEU A 72 0.02 -8.91 -5.27
C LEU A 72 1.34 -9.70 -5.43
N PHE A 73 2.17 -9.71 -4.38
CA PHE A 73 3.51 -10.32 -4.44
C PHE A 73 3.56 -11.75 -3.92
N ASN A 74 2.43 -12.37 -3.59
CA ASN A 74 2.41 -13.77 -3.14
C ASN A 74 3.02 -14.71 -4.18
N ALA A 75 2.83 -14.42 -5.47
CA ALA A 75 3.40 -15.24 -6.54
C ALA A 75 4.93 -15.22 -6.57
N GLU A 76 5.57 -14.17 -6.03
CA GLU A 76 7.03 -14.07 -5.92
C GLU A 76 7.55 -14.69 -4.63
N THR A 77 6.86 -14.44 -3.51
CA THR A 77 7.34 -14.84 -2.18
C THR A 77 6.96 -16.26 -1.80
N LYS A 78 5.86 -16.77 -2.35
CA LYS A 78 5.40 -18.15 -2.15
C LYS A 78 4.92 -18.75 -3.47
N PRO A 79 5.81 -18.94 -4.45
CA PRO A 79 5.43 -19.38 -5.80
C PRO A 79 4.80 -20.77 -5.83
N ASP A 80 5.15 -21.64 -4.87
CA ASP A 80 4.57 -22.99 -4.81
C ASP A 80 3.10 -22.98 -4.39
N LYS A 81 2.65 -21.93 -3.71
CA LYS A 81 1.29 -21.81 -3.21
C LYS A 81 0.43 -20.92 -4.09
N TYR A 82 1.02 -19.87 -4.67
CA TYR A 82 0.29 -18.85 -5.43
C TYR A 82 0.83 -18.73 -6.85
N PRO A 83 -0.02 -18.92 -7.88
CA PRO A 83 0.39 -18.70 -9.26
C PRO A 83 0.47 -17.19 -9.58
N LYS A 84 1.16 -16.87 -10.66
CA LYS A 84 1.15 -15.51 -11.22
C LYS A 84 -0.21 -15.28 -11.87
N ASP A 85 -1.10 -14.61 -11.16
CA ASP A 85 -2.44 -14.31 -11.68
C ASP A 85 -2.41 -13.13 -12.65
N GLN A 86 -3.57 -12.81 -13.25
CA GLN A 86 -3.66 -11.75 -14.24
C GLN A 86 -3.35 -10.38 -13.64
N ASN A 87 -3.76 -10.13 -12.40
CA ASN A 87 -3.46 -8.86 -11.74
C ASN A 87 -1.96 -8.67 -11.57
N TYR A 88 -1.24 -9.71 -11.19
CA TYR A 88 0.23 -9.65 -11.07
C TYR A 88 0.86 -9.35 -12.44
N ILE A 89 0.43 -10.08 -13.47
CA ILE A 89 0.96 -9.93 -14.83
C ILE A 89 0.72 -8.50 -15.33
N ASP A 90 -0.50 -8.00 -15.19
CA ASP A 90 -0.86 -6.64 -15.62
C ASP A 90 -0.06 -5.58 -14.88
N THR A 91 0.12 -5.77 -13.57
CA THR A 91 0.88 -4.84 -12.73
C THR A 91 2.34 -4.77 -13.16
N MET A 92 2.97 -5.90 -13.42
CA MET A 92 4.37 -5.94 -13.82
C MET A 92 4.59 -5.40 -15.24
N LYS A 93 3.58 -5.44 -16.09
CA LYS A 93 3.64 -4.90 -17.46
C LYS A 93 3.32 -3.42 -17.55
N ALA A 94 2.69 -2.84 -16.54
CA ALA A 94 2.23 -1.47 -16.59
C ALA A 94 3.38 -0.49 -16.87
N THR A 95 3.11 0.47 -17.75
CA THR A 95 4.05 1.52 -18.14
C THR A 95 3.37 2.87 -18.06
N THR A 96 4.12 3.94 -18.39
CA THR A 96 3.58 5.30 -18.41
C THR A 96 2.52 5.52 -19.51
N ASP A 97 2.26 4.53 -20.35
CA ASP A 97 1.13 4.56 -21.27
C ASP A 97 -0.20 4.30 -20.56
N ASP A 98 -0.16 3.76 -19.36
CA ASP A 98 -1.34 3.50 -18.53
C ASP A 98 -1.53 4.65 -17.55
N PRO A 99 -2.65 5.42 -17.66
CA PRO A 99 -2.91 6.55 -16.77
C PRO A 99 -2.96 6.16 -15.28
N TYR A 100 -3.41 4.96 -14.97
CA TYR A 100 -3.45 4.48 -13.59
C TYR A 100 -2.06 4.23 -13.04
N PHE A 101 -1.12 3.79 -13.88
CA PHE A 101 0.27 3.63 -13.46
C PHE A 101 0.95 4.98 -13.26
N VAL A 102 0.70 5.94 -14.16
CA VAL A 102 1.19 7.31 -13.99
C VAL A 102 0.70 7.88 -12.66
N GLN A 103 -0.59 7.74 -12.37
CA GLN A 103 -1.17 8.19 -11.11
C GLN A 103 -0.52 7.49 -9.92
N SER A 104 -0.30 6.18 -10.02
CA SER A 104 0.37 5.41 -8.96
C SER A 104 1.78 5.91 -8.69
N MET A 105 2.53 6.25 -9.75
CA MET A 105 3.87 6.83 -9.63
C MET A 105 3.85 8.19 -8.94
N GLU A 106 2.91 9.05 -9.32
CA GLU A 106 2.76 10.37 -8.71
C GLU A 106 2.42 10.26 -7.22
N ILE A 107 1.50 9.36 -6.86
CA ILE A 107 1.10 9.14 -5.48
C ILE A 107 2.26 8.57 -4.68
N ALA A 108 2.95 7.57 -5.21
CA ALA A 108 4.11 6.97 -4.53
C ALA A 108 5.18 8.02 -4.23
N ARG A 109 5.53 8.83 -5.24
CA ARG A 109 6.53 9.90 -5.07
C ARG A 109 6.06 10.94 -4.06
N GLY A 110 4.80 11.34 -4.13
CA GLY A 110 4.23 12.32 -3.20
C GLY A 110 4.25 11.84 -1.75
N ILE A 111 3.98 10.56 -1.53
CA ILE A 111 4.05 9.97 -0.18
C ILE A 111 5.50 9.96 0.31
N LEU A 112 6.43 9.52 -0.52
CA LEU A 112 7.84 9.42 -0.14
C LEU A 112 8.48 10.79 0.07
N ASP A 113 8.07 11.79 -0.70
CA ASP A 113 8.53 13.18 -0.53
C ASP A 113 7.87 13.87 0.68
N GLY A 114 6.89 13.25 1.30
CA GLY A 114 6.15 13.86 2.40
C GLY A 114 5.10 14.88 1.98
N ARG A 115 4.81 15.01 0.68
CA ARG A 115 3.81 15.96 0.16
C ARG A 115 2.38 15.47 0.33
N ILE A 116 2.17 14.16 0.34
CA ILE A 116 0.87 13.54 0.55
C ILE A 116 0.80 13.04 1.98
N LYS A 117 -0.22 13.50 2.72
CA LYS A 117 -0.37 13.09 4.11
C LYS A 117 -0.93 11.68 4.22
N ASP A 118 -0.79 11.11 5.41
CA ASP A 118 -1.47 9.87 5.74
C ASP A 118 -2.97 10.11 5.93
N ASN A 119 -3.77 9.58 5.02
CA ASN A 119 -5.23 9.66 5.08
C ASN A 119 -5.86 8.47 5.82
N THR A 120 -5.04 7.62 6.44
CA THR A 120 -5.51 6.41 7.14
C THR A 120 -5.42 6.50 8.66
N ASP A 121 -4.96 7.64 9.20
CA ASP A 121 -4.76 7.85 10.65
C ASP A 121 -3.83 6.79 11.27
N GLY A 122 -2.78 6.45 10.55
CA GLY A 122 -1.74 5.54 11.06
C GLY A 122 -1.98 4.07 10.78
N ALA A 123 -2.94 3.72 9.93
CA ALA A 123 -3.29 2.32 9.68
C ALA A 123 -2.09 1.49 9.22
N THR A 124 -2.02 0.27 9.72
CA THR A 124 -0.97 -0.71 9.40
C THR A 124 -1.51 -1.91 8.63
N HIS A 125 -2.83 -2.06 8.57
CA HIS A 125 -3.50 -3.19 7.92
C HIS A 125 -4.73 -2.71 7.17
N TYR A 126 -5.08 -3.44 6.12
CA TYR A 126 -6.35 -3.26 5.42
C TYR A 126 -6.78 -4.56 4.77
N PHE A 127 -8.07 -4.66 4.49
CA PHE A 127 -8.62 -5.74 3.67
C PHE A 127 -9.92 -5.28 3.02
N ASN A 128 -10.31 -5.97 1.95
CA ASN A 128 -11.58 -5.75 1.28
C ASN A 128 -12.60 -6.75 1.86
N PRO A 129 -13.61 -6.29 2.62
CA PRO A 129 -14.59 -7.20 3.25
C PRO A 129 -15.39 -8.04 2.26
N ASP A 130 -15.50 -7.60 1.00
CA ASP A 130 -16.20 -8.37 -0.03
C ASP A 130 -15.37 -9.55 -0.55
N LYS A 131 -14.06 -9.56 -0.28
CA LYS A 131 -13.13 -10.55 -0.83
C LYS A 131 -12.41 -11.37 0.23
N ALA A 132 -12.36 -10.90 1.47
CA ALA A 132 -11.58 -11.53 2.53
C ALA A 132 -12.22 -11.34 3.89
N ASP A 133 -11.89 -12.25 4.81
CA ASP A 133 -12.30 -12.19 6.20
C ASP A 133 -11.11 -12.65 7.06
N PRO A 134 -10.09 -11.78 7.19
CA PRO A 134 -8.85 -12.18 7.85
C PRO A 134 -9.04 -12.35 9.36
N VAL A 135 -8.37 -13.37 9.92
CA VAL A 135 -8.44 -13.69 11.35
C VAL A 135 -7.90 -12.55 12.19
N TRP A 136 -6.89 -11.83 11.69
CA TRP A 136 -6.22 -10.78 12.47
C TRP A 136 -7.14 -9.60 12.83
N LYS A 137 -8.23 -9.38 12.09
CA LYS A 137 -9.16 -8.27 12.38
C LYS A 137 -9.80 -8.38 13.76
N ASP A 138 -9.90 -9.60 14.29
CA ASP A 138 -10.51 -9.87 15.59
C ASP A 138 -9.48 -9.91 16.72
N SER A 139 -8.20 -9.69 16.43
CA SER A 139 -7.16 -9.62 17.45
C SER A 139 -7.39 -8.43 18.38
N PRO A 140 -7.17 -8.58 19.70
CA PRO A 140 -7.29 -7.45 20.64
C PRO A 140 -6.27 -6.35 20.37
N LYS A 141 -5.22 -6.63 19.59
CA LYS A 141 -4.22 -5.61 19.19
C LYS A 141 -4.67 -4.77 18.00
N MET A 142 -5.73 -5.16 17.30
CA MET A 142 -6.21 -4.47 16.11
C MET A 142 -7.34 -3.51 16.46
N LYS A 143 -7.21 -2.28 15.97
CA LYS A 143 -8.23 -1.25 16.13
C LYS A 143 -8.73 -0.86 14.74
N SER A 144 -10.03 -0.96 14.52
CA SER A 144 -10.67 -0.48 13.30
C SER A 144 -10.58 1.05 13.26
N ILE A 145 -10.10 1.61 12.17
CA ILE A 145 -9.92 3.06 12.00
C ILE A 145 -11.02 3.64 11.11
N LYS A 146 -11.06 3.23 9.85
CA LYS A 146 -12.00 3.78 8.87
C LYS A 146 -12.07 2.90 7.63
N LYS A 147 -13.03 3.23 6.77
CA LYS A 147 -13.17 2.63 5.45
C LYS A 147 -12.87 3.69 4.39
N ILE A 148 -12.06 3.34 3.40
CA ILE A 148 -11.77 4.18 2.24
C ILE A 148 -11.96 3.29 1.00
N GLY A 149 -12.85 3.71 0.09
CA GLY A 149 -13.23 2.86 -1.03
C GLY A 149 -13.80 1.54 -0.54
N ASN A 150 -13.31 0.43 -1.06
CA ASN A 150 -13.75 -0.91 -0.66
C ASN A 150 -12.88 -1.52 0.46
N HIS A 151 -11.91 -0.78 0.97
CA HIS A 151 -10.97 -1.28 1.98
C HIS A 151 -11.31 -0.79 3.38
N SER A 152 -11.25 -1.68 4.34
CA SER A 152 -11.36 -1.38 5.77
C SER A 152 -9.96 -1.33 6.36
N PHE A 153 -9.62 -0.23 7.04
CA PHE A 153 -8.28 0.04 7.56
C PHE A 153 -8.23 -0.13 9.07
N TYR A 154 -7.15 -0.76 9.53
CA TYR A 154 -6.93 -1.12 10.94
C TYR A 154 -5.54 -0.68 11.38
N LEU A 155 -5.41 -0.38 12.67
CA LEU A 155 -4.14 -0.08 13.32
C LEU A 155 -3.78 -1.19 14.29
N GLU A 156 -2.58 -1.74 14.15
CA GLU A 156 -2.03 -2.68 15.12
C GLU A 156 -1.33 -1.93 16.25
N ALA A 157 -1.71 -2.25 17.47
CA ALA A 157 -1.10 -1.66 18.64
C ALA A 157 0.36 -2.07 18.84
#